data_d829b824e4173bdb45cccde778e4f8ed
#
_entry.id   d829b824e4173bdb45cccde778e4f8ed
#
_cell.length_a   1.000
_cell.length_b   1.000
_cell.length_c   1.000
_cell.angle_alpha   90.00
_cell.angle_beta   90.00
_cell.angle_gamma   90.00
#
_symmetry.space_group_name_H-M   'P 1'
#
loop_
_entity.id
_entity.type
_entity.pdbx_description
1 polymer ?
#
loop_
_entity_poly.entity_id
_entity_poly.type
_entity_poly.pdbx_seq_one_letter_code
_entity_poly.pdbx_strand_id
1 'polypeptide(L)'
;FMALLYIFACVYILFININFLDDAVGLIISEAFNPKAVGVGGVIGVLMVGFKRAAFSNEAGAGSASIAHSAVKTKYAASEGLVALLEPFIDTVVICTMTALVIITFNNSDINNQQFTFGDMTKFENVDYMDINNDGEKEYVMEVKNSSGEMEYKTVKGKVLIDGKLEEGAGITQKAFAKYIPFSEIFLTIAVFLFAISTMISWSYYGIQSWKFLFGKGRRADLIYKILFLTFIIIGSA
;
A
#
# COMPACT_ATOMS: atom_id res chain seq x y z
N PHE A 1 -3.19 -10.32 15.97
CA PHE A 1 -4.18 -9.41 16.60
C PHE A 1 -4.41 -8.16 15.75
N MET A 2 -3.37 -7.39 15.39
CA MET A 2 -3.51 -6.16 14.60
C MET A 2 -4.11 -6.40 13.20
N ALA A 3 -3.69 -7.45 12.48
CA ALA A 3 -4.29 -7.80 11.19
C ALA A 3 -5.78 -8.12 11.28
N LEU A 4 -6.19 -8.84 12.34
CA LEU A 4 -7.60 -9.14 12.59
C LEU A 4 -8.42 -7.86 12.85
N LEU A 5 -7.89 -6.92 13.65
CA LEU A 5 -8.55 -5.63 13.88
C LEU A 5 -8.71 -4.85 12.58
N TYR A 6 -7.68 -4.84 11.73
CA TYR A 6 -7.73 -4.19 10.43
C TYR A 6 -8.80 -4.83 9.53
N ILE A 7 -8.82 -6.16 9.44
CA ILE A 7 -9.82 -6.91 8.67
C ILE A 7 -11.24 -6.61 9.17
N PHE A 8 -11.46 -6.64 10.48
CA PHE A 8 -12.78 -6.30 11.05
C PHE A 8 -13.21 -4.88 10.71
N ALA A 9 -12.30 -3.91 10.79
CA ALA A 9 -12.60 -2.53 10.42
C ALA A 9 -12.93 -2.41 8.92
N CYS A 10 -12.18 -3.06 8.04
CA CYS A 10 -12.51 -3.11 6.61
C CYS A 10 -13.88 -3.75 6.36
N VAL A 11 -14.15 -4.91 6.94
CA VAL A 11 -15.44 -5.60 6.79
C VAL A 11 -16.59 -4.72 7.28
N TYR A 12 -16.43 -4.03 8.40
CA TYR A 12 -17.42 -3.10 8.92
C TYR A 12 -17.73 -1.97 7.93
N ILE A 13 -16.69 -1.34 7.36
CA ILE A 13 -16.86 -0.27 6.37
C ILE A 13 -17.55 -0.79 5.10
N LEU A 14 -17.13 -1.94 4.59
CA LEU A 14 -17.72 -2.55 3.41
C LEU A 14 -19.17 -2.96 3.65
N PHE A 15 -19.50 -3.43 4.84
CA PHE A 15 -20.87 -3.78 5.21
C PHE A 15 -21.81 -2.58 5.23
N ILE A 16 -21.36 -1.45 5.76
CA ILE A 16 -22.14 -0.19 5.72
C ILE A 16 -22.34 0.29 4.28
N ASN A 17 -21.39 0.06 3.41
CA ASN A 17 -21.40 0.50 2.01
C ASN A 17 -21.79 -0.63 1.04
N ILE A 18 -22.50 -1.65 1.49
CA ILE A 18 -22.80 -2.85 0.69
C ILE A 18 -23.50 -2.53 -0.64
N ASN A 19 -24.33 -1.49 -0.67
CA ASN A 19 -25.04 -1.04 -1.86
C ASN A 19 -24.12 -0.47 -2.96
N PHE A 20 -22.90 -0.07 -2.61
CA PHE A 20 -21.92 0.50 -3.54
C PHE A 20 -20.81 -0.49 -3.93
N LEU A 21 -20.83 -1.69 -3.35
CA LEU A 21 -19.79 -2.69 -3.60
C LEU A 21 -19.76 -3.17 -5.04
N ASP A 22 -20.94 -3.37 -5.62
CA ASP A 22 -21.09 -3.82 -7.01
C ASP A 22 -20.53 -2.78 -7.98
N ASP A 23 -20.87 -1.52 -7.76
CA ASP A 23 -20.37 -0.38 -8.55
C ASP A 23 -18.85 -0.22 -8.38
N ALA A 24 -18.33 -0.37 -7.16
CA ALA A 24 -16.89 -0.28 -6.89
C ALA A 24 -16.09 -1.40 -7.59
N VAL A 25 -16.59 -2.62 -7.57
CA VAL A 25 -16.00 -3.75 -8.30
C VAL A 25 -16.09 -3.52 -9.81
N GLY A 26 -17.23 -3.05 -10.30
CA GLY A 26 -17.43 -2.67 -11.70
C GLY A 26 -16.43 -1.61 -12.15
N LEU A 27 -16.17 -0.59 -11.32
CA LEU A 27 -15.18 0.44 -11.59
C LEU A 27 -13.76 -0.13 -11.67
N ILE A 28 -13.36 -0.99 -10.74
CA ILE A 28 -12.04 -1.63 -10.77
C ILE A 28 -11.84 -2.39 -12.09
N ILE A 29 -12.83 -3.19 -12.51
CA ILE A 29 -12.73 -3.99 -13.72
C ILE A 29 -12.71 -3.10 -14.96
N SER A 30 -13.60 -2.09 -15.04
CA SER A 30 -13.67 -1.19 -16.19
C SER A 30 -12.37 -0.40 -16.37
N GLU A 31 -11.81 0.13 -15.28
CA GLU A 31 -10.58 0.93 -15.34
C GLU A 31 -9.33 0.06 -15.60
N ALA A 32 -9.31 -1.19 -15.13
CA ALA A 32 -8.23 -2.12 -15.43
C ALA A 32 -8.06 -2.39 -16.94
N PHE A 33 -9.14 -2.33 -17.69
CA PHE A 33 -9.15 -2.53 -19.15
C PHE A 33 -9.33 -1.22 -19.94
N ASN A 34 -9.26 -0.07 -19.29
CA ASN A 34 -9.44 1.23 -19.93
C ASN A 34 -8.18 1.60 -20.75
N PRO A 35 -8.29 1.74 -22.10
CA PRO A 35 -7.14 2.10 -22.93
C PRO A 35 -6.53 3.46 -22.61
N LYS A 36 -7.31 4.40 -22.07
CA LYS A 36 -6.84 5.76 -21.69
C LYS A 36 -5.87 5.69 -20.51
N ALA A 37 -6.15 4.87 -19.51
CA ALA A 37 -5.27 4.67 -18.36
C ALA A 37 -3.91 4.11 -18.79
N VAL A 38 -3.90 3.21 -19.79
CA VAL A 38 -2.67 2.67 -20.38
C VAL A 38 -1.93 3.72 -21.22
N GLY A 39 -2.67 4.62 -21.89
CA GLY A 39 -2.09 5.67 -22.75
C GLY A 39 -1.29 6.72 -22.01
N VAL A 40 -1.70 7.08 -20.79
CA VAL A 40 -1.08 8.14 -19.99
C VAL A 40 0.26 7.73 -19.36
N GLY A 41 0.37 6.48 -18.88
CA GLY A 41 1.62 5.97 -18.29
C GLY A 41 2.49 5.19 -19.26
N GLY A 42 1.98 4.91 -20.48
CA GLY A 42 2.55 3.91 -21.38
C GLY A 42 2.48 2.49 -20.81
N VAL A 43 2.34 1.49 -21.67
CA VAL A 43 2.27 0.07 -21.26
C VAL A 43 3.50 -0.31 -20.42
N ILE A 44 4.68 0.15 -20.83
CA ILE A 44 5.95 -0.16 -20.14
C ILE A 44 6.00 0.49 -18.75
N GLY A 45 5.59 1.75 -18.62
CA GLY A 45 5.58 2.45 -17.33
C GLY A 45 4.65 1.80 -16.32
N VAL A 46 3.42 1.46 -16.72
CA VAL A 46 2.43 0.76 -15.88
C VAL A 46 2.95 -0.62 -15.49
N LEU A 47 3.52 -1.39 -16.43
CA LEU A 47 4.11 -2.68 -16.13
C LEU A 47 5.29 -2.57 -15.16
N MET A 48 6.20 -1.63 -15.36
CA MET A 48 7.35 -1.44 -14.47
C MET A 48 6.92 -1.11 -13.03
N VAL A 49 5.97 -0.19 -12.87
CA VAL A 49 5.44 0.16 -11.53
C VAL A 49 4.69 -1.03 -10.93
N GLY A 50 3.88 -1.73 -11.73
CA GLY A 50 3.15 -2.93 -11.30
C GLY A 50 4.08 -4.05 -10.84
N PHE A 51 5.10 -4.40 -11.64
CA PHE A 51 6.09 -5.41 -11.26
C PHE A 51 6.90 -5.02 -10.03
N LYS A 52 7.34 -3.76 -9.95
CA LYS A 52 8.07 -3.27 -8.78
C LYS A 52 7.23 -3.39 -7.50
N ARG A 53 5.95 -3.04 -7.55
CA ARG A 53 5.04 -3.18 -6.41
C ARG A 53 4.73 -4.64 -6.10
N ALA A 54 4.45 -5.46 -7.11
CA ALA A 54 4.17 -6.88 -6.94
C ALA A 54 5.34 -7.66 -6.33
N ALA A 55 6.58 -7.36 -6.74
CA ALA A 55 7.78 -8.01 -6.20
C ALA A 55 7.97 -7.77 -4.70
N PHE A 56 7.48 -6.65 -4.19
CA PHE A 56 7.58 -6.28 -2.77
C PHE A 56 6.24 -6.31 -2.03
N SER A 57 5.18 -6.82 -2.66
CA SER A 57 3.84 -6.90 -2.07
C SER A 57 3.79 -7.93 -0.93
N ASN A 58 4.42 -9.07 -1.13
CA ASN A 58 4.52 -10.12 -0.12
C ASN A 58 5.85 -10.87 -0.22
N GLU A 59 6.14 -11.72 0.76
CA GLU A 59 7.41 -12.44 0.84
C GLU A 59 7.58 -13.51 -0.26
N ALA A 60 6.50 -14.00 -0.85
CA ALA A 60 6.56 -14.96 -1.96
C ALA A 60 7.22 -14.33 -3.19
N GLY A 61 6.95 -13.04 -3.48
CA GLY A 61 7.61 -12.30 -4.57
C GLY A 61 9.10 -12.09 -4.33
N ALA A 62 9.51 -11.80 -3.10
CA ALA A 62 10.91 -11.61 -2.71
C ALA A 62 11.68 -12.93 -2.53
N GLY A 63 10.98 -14.05 -2.36
CA GLY A 63 11.57 -15.37 -2.10
C GLY A 63 12.06 -15.58 -0.66
N SER A 64 11.77 -14.65 0.25
CA SER A 64 12.17 -14.71 1.67
C SER A 64 11.28 -15.63 2.52
N ALA A 65 10.07 -15.95 2.07
CA ALA A 65 9.12 -16.81 2.74
C ALA A 65 9.73 -18.17 3.15
N SER A 66 10.58 -18.76 2.30
CA SER A 66 11.25 -20.02 2.58
C SER A 66 12.13 -19.98 3.84
N ILE A 67 12.70 -18.83 4.19
CA ILE A 67 13.53 -18.66 5.38
C ILE A 67 12.65 -18.70 6.64
N ALA A 68 11.48 -18.07 6.62
CA ALA A 68 10.52 -18.11 7.70
C ALA A 68 9.98 -19.53 7.91
N HIS A 69 9.48 -20.13 6.86
CA HIS A 69 8.84 -21.46 6.90
C HIS A 69 9.82 -22.58 7.22
N SER A 70 11.11 -22.43 6.87
CA SER A 70 12.14 -23.40 7.24
C SER A 70 12.42 -23.46 8.75
N ALA A 71 12.06 -22.45 9.52
CA ALA A 71 12.23 -22.40 10.97
C ALA A 71 11.09 -23.09 11.76
N VAL A 72 10.01 -23.46 11.09
CA VAL A 72 8.83 -24.04 11.71
C VAL A 72 9.09 -25.49 12.11
N LYS A 73 8.68 -25.87 13.31
CA LYS A 73 8.75 -27.26 13.81
C LYS A 73 7.51 -28.03 13.32
N THR A 74 7.65 -28.76 12.24
CA THR A 74 6.60 -29.62 11.70
C THR A 74 7.09 -31.03 11.47
N LYS A 75 6.17 -32.01 11.52
CA LYS A 75 6.49 -33.41 11.17
C LYS A 75 6.59 -33.65 9.67
N TYR A 76 5.89 -32.83 8.87
CA TYR A 76 5.78 -32.98 7.43
C TYR A 76 6.08 -31.64 6.77
N ALA A 77 7.17 -31.54 6.05
CA ALA A 77 7.57 -30.33 5.34
C ALA A 77 6.49 -29.87 4.31
N ALA A 78 5.81 -30.83 3.69
CA ALA A 78 4.74 -30.54 2.75
C ALA A 78 3.55 -29.78 3.38
N SER A 79 3.24 -30.02 4.65
CA SER A 79 2.16 -29.30 5.34
C SER A 79 2.49 -27.82 5.53
N GLU A 80 3.76 -27.51 5.79
CA GLU A 80 4.21 -26.13 5.90
C GLU A 80 4.21 -25.43 4.52
N GLY A 81 4.58 -26.13 3.45
CA GLY A 81 4.46 -25.62 2.09
C GLY A 81 3.01 -25.25 1.71
N LEU A 82 2.02 -26.04 2.16
CA LEU A 82 0.60 -25.72 1.95
C LEU A 82 0.17 -24.47 2.74
N VAL A 83 0.66 -24.29 3.96
CA VAL A 83 0.41 -23.08 4.75
C VAL A 83 1.02 -21.87 4.06
N ALA A 84 2.25 -21.97 3.55
CA ALA A 84 2.94 -20.90 2.84
C ALA A 84 2.18 -20.42 1.58
N LEU A 85 1.40 -21.28 0.93
CA LEU A 85 0.55 -20.89 -0.20
C LEU A 85 -0.62 -19.97 0.19
N LEU A 86 -1.06 -20.01 1.45
CA LEU A 86 -2.13 -19.13 1.94
C LEU A 86 -1.69 -17.69 2.12
N GLU A 87 -0.40 -17.45 2.37
CA GLU A 87 0.13 -16.11 2.62
C GLU A 87 -0.14 -15.15 1.46
N PRO A 88 0.28 -15.40 0.20
CA PRO A 88 -0.01 -14.51 -0.93
C PRO A 88 -1.52 -14.36 -1.19
N PHE A 89 -2.29 -15.42 -0.98
CA PHE A 89 -3.74 -15.37 -1.17
C PHE A 89 -4.40 -14.44 -0.15
N ILE A 90 -4.11 -14.62 1.14
CA ILE A 90 -4.72 -13.81 2.20
C ILE A 90 -4.27 -12.35 2.08
N ASP A 91 -2.97 -12.11 1.90
CA ASP A 91 -2.43 -10.75 1.83
C ASP A 91 -2.90 -10.02 0.56
N THR A 92 -2.67 -10.61 -0.60
CA THR A 92 -2.90 -9.94 -1.88
C THR A 92 -4.36 -10.01 -2.32
N VAL A 93 -4.99 -11.19 -2.27
CA VAL A 93 -6.37 -11.33 -2.77
C VAL A 93 -7.38 -10.82 -1.76
N VAL A 94 -7.21 -11.12 -0.47
CA VAL A 94 -8.21 -10.72 0.54
C VAL A 94 -7.93 -9.30 1.04
N ILE A 95 -6.80 -9.06 1.69
CA ILE A 95 -6.53 -7.78 2.39
C ILE A 95 -6.39 -6.62 1.42
N CYS A 96 -5.62 -6.78 0.34
CA CYS A 96 -5.44 -5.70 -0.63
C CYS A 96 -6.74 -5.36 -1.37
N THR A 97 -7.56 -6.36 -1.72
CA THR A 97 -8.87 -6.11 -2.35
C THR A 97 -9.81 -5.38 -1.39
N MET A 98 -9.88 -5.79 -0.12
CA MET A 98 -10.69 -5.09 0.87
C MET A 98 -10.25 -3.63 1.05
N THR A 99 -8.96 -3.38 1.13
CA THR A 99 -8.40 -2.02 1.23
C THR A 99 -8.74 -1.19 -0.01
N ALA A 100 -8.59 -1.75 -1.19
CA ALA A 100 -8.92 -1.08 -2.44
C ALA A 100 -10.41 -0.71 -2.51
N LEU A 101 -11.29 -1.64 -2.14
CA LEU A 101 -12.74 -1.38 -2.10
C LEU A 101 -13.09 -0.28 -1.09
N VAL A 102 -12.48 -0.26 0.09
CA VAL A 102 -12.68 0.81 1.08
C VAL A 102 -12.28 2.17 0.53
N ILE A 103 -11.13 2.27 -0.14
CA ILE A 103 -10.64 3.53 -0.73
C ILE A 103 -11.54 3.99 -1.88
N ILE A 104 -11.94 3.09 -2.77
CA ILE A 104 -12.80 3.40 -3.91
C ILE A 104 -14.19 3.83 -3.41
N THR A 105 -14.76 3.10 -2.48
CA THR A 105 -16.04 3.45 -1.88
C THR A 105 -15.97 4.80 -1.16
N PHE A 106 -14.89 5.07 -0.43
CA PHE A 106 -14.68 6.37 0.19
C PHE A 106 -14.65 7.49 -0.84
N ASN A 107 -13.96 7.31 -1.96
CA ASN A 107 -13.83 8.33 -2.99
C ASN A 107 -15.14 8.57 -3.75
N ASN A 108 -15.79 7.49 -4.17
CA ASN A 108 -16.88 7.55 -5.14
C ASN A 108 -18.30 7.49 -4.55
N SER A 109 -18.47 7.10 -3.26
CA SER A 109 -19.78 7.03 -2.64
C SER A 109 -20.15 8.28 -1.87
N ASP A 110 -21.39 8.73 -2.02
CA ASP A 110 -22.03 9.69 -1.12
C ASP A 110 -23.19 9.00 -0.39
N ILE A 111 -22.95 8.63 0.87
CA ILE A 111 -23.94 7.94 1.71
C ILE A 111 -25.16 8.82 1.97
N ASN A 112 -24.99 10.14 2.06
CA ASN A 112 -26.11 11.05 2.34
C ASN A 112 -27.08 11.12 1.16
N ASN A 113 -26.53 11.07 -0.06
CA ASN A 113 -27.33 11.10 -1.29
C ASN A 113 -27.60 9.71 -1.87
N GLN A 114 -27.06 8.65 -1.26
CA GLN A 114 -27.14 7.26 -1.75
C GLN A 114 -26.71 7.12 -3.21
N GLN A 115 -25.67 7.85 -3.60
CA GLN A 115 -25.13 7.85 -4.95
C GLN A 115 -23.70 7.33 -4.96
N PHE A 116 -23.37 6.59 -6.02
CA PHE A 116 -22.03 6.22 -6.38
C PHE A 116 -21.66 6.92 -7.69
N THR A 117 -20.57 7.70 -7.69
CA THR A 117 -20.18 8.52 -8.85
C THR A 117 -19.10 7.79 -9.64
N PHE A 118 -19.44 7.30 -10.83
CA PHE A 118 -18.49 6.67 -11.74
C PHE A 118 -17.59 7.71 -12.41
N GLY A 119 -16.29 7.48 -12.35
CA GLY A 119 -15.31 8.20 -13.16
C GLY A 119 -14.88 9.57 -12.64
N ASP A 120 -15.63 10.21 -11.76
CA ASP A 120 -15.26 11.47 -11.14
C ASP A 120 -14.74 11.24 -9.72
N MET A 121 -13.53 11.71 -9.45
CA MET A 121 -12.96 11.69 -8.12
C MET A 121 -13.61 12.77 -7.27
N THR A 122 -14.68 12.43 -6.57
CA THR A 122 -15.49 13.39 -5.82
C THR A 122 -14.83 13.94 -4.56
N LYS A 123 -13.85 13.21 -4.02
CA LYS A 123 -13.13 13.57 -2.78
C LYS A 123 -11.65 13.81 -2.98
N PHE A 124 -11.10 13.30 -4.06
CA PHE A 124 -9.77 13.65 -4.50
C PHE A 124 -9.88 14.90 -5.38
N GLU A 125 -9.15 15.91 -5.06
CA GLU A 125 -9.15 17.15 -5.84
C GLU A 125 -8.45 16.91 -7.19
N ASN A 126 -8.93 17.62 -8.22
CA ASN A 126 -8.47 17.40 -9.59
C ASN A 126 -6.98 17.59 -9.74
N VAL A 127 -6.40 16.71 -10.52
CA VAL A 127 -5.00 16.74 -10.92
C VAL A 127 -4.95 16.97 -12.42
N ASP A 128 -4.34 18.05 -12.84
CA ASP A 128 -4.13 18.37 -14.26
C ASP A 128 -2.88 17.67 -14.81
N TYR A 129 -2.87 17.42 -16.12
CA TYR A 129 -1.76 16.77 -16.81
C TYR A 129 -1.13 17.76 -17.78
N MET A 130 -0.04 18.40 -17.36
CA MET A 130 0.63 19.43 -18.14
C MET A 130 2.16 19.35 -18.00
N ASP A 131 2.84 19.94 -18.96
CA ASP A 131 4.29 20.13 -18.94
C ASP A 131 4.62 21.42 -18.18
N ILE A 132 5.13 21.32 -16.95
CA ILE A 132 5.52 22.48 -16.15
C ILE A 132 6.91 23.00 -16.54
N ASN A 133 7.80 22.07 -16.92
CA ASN A 133 9.21 22.35 -17.10
C ASN A 133 9.57 22.72 -18.55
N ASN A 134 8.61 22.65 -19.48
CA ASN A 134 8.80 22.84 -20.92
C ASN A 134 9.88 21.90 -21.51
N ASP A 135 10.02 20.69 -20.96
CA ASP A 135 10.96 19.67 -21.43
C ASP A 135 10.32 18.69 -22.44
N GLY A 136 9.03 18.87 -22.71
CA GLY A 136 8.23 18.03 -23.60
C GLY A 136 7.61 16.79 -22.91
N GLU A 137 7.93 16.56 -21.64
CA GLU A 137 7.30 15.51 -20.84
C GLU A 137 6.18 16.11 -19.98
N LYS A 138 4.98 15.54 -20.11
CA LYS A 138 3.84 15.95 -19.29
C LYS A 138 3.85 15.22 -17.96
N GLU A 139 3.65 15.96 -16.88
CA GLU A 139 3.56 15.44 -15.53
C GLU A 139 2.18 15.70 -14.94
N TYR A 140 1.77 14.84 -13.99
CA TYR A 140 0.59 15.13 -13.18
C TYR A 140 0.92 16.25 -12.19
N VAL A 141 0.14 17.30 -12.26
CA VAL A 141 0.31 18.50 -11.45
C VAL A 141 -0.99 18.87 -10.75
N MET A 142 -0.88 19.48 -9.60
CA MET A 142 -2.01 20.05 -8.90
C MET A 142 -1.73 21.49 -8.50
N GLU A 143 -2.78 22.29 -8.48
CA GLU A 143 -2.71 23.64 -7.92
C GLU A 143 -2.67 23.58 -6.40
N VAL A 144 -1.62 24.10 -5.80
CA VAL A 144 -1.45 24.20 -4.36
C VAL A 144 -1.27 25.66 -3.98
N LYS A 145 -2.05 26.16 -3.04
CA LYS A 145 -1.85 27.49 -2.47
C LYS A 145 -0.55 27.51 -1.66
N ASN A 146 0.39 28.37 -2.05
CA ASN A 146 1.61 28.56 -1.30
C ASN A 146 1.35 29.43 -0.03
N SER A 147 2.36 29.57 0.82
CA SER A 147 2.25 30.35 2.08
C SER A 147 1.94 31.83 1.86
N SER A 148 2.12 32.36 0.66
CA SER A 148 1.80 33.73 0.25
C SER A 148 0.39 33.88 -0.34
N GLY A 149 -0.34 32.77 -0.52
CA GLY A 149 -1.70 32.76 -1.05
C GLY A 149 -1.80 32.69 -2.57
N GLU A 150 -0.67 32.57 -3.28
CA GLU A 150 -0.62 32.37 -4.71
C GLU A 150 -0.76 30.90 -5.08
N MET A 151 -1.41 30.62 -6.24
CA MET A 151 -1.54 29.28 -6.77
C MET A 151 -0.24 28.86 -7.45
N GLU A 152 0.33 27.75 -7.03
CA GLU A 152 1.54 27.15 -7.58
C GLU A 152 1.24 25.72 -8.03
N TYR A 153 1.71 25.35 -9.22
CA TYR A 153 1.61 23.98 -9.70
C TYR A 153 2.72 23.12 -9.10
N LYS A 154 2.36 22.03 -8.43
CA LYS A 154 3.31 21.04 -7.91
C LYS A 154 3.10 19.68 -8.55
N THR A 155 4.20 19.04 -8.90
CA THR A 155 4.19 17.69 -9.45
C THR A 155 3.65 16.69 -8.42
N VAL A 156 2.66 15.90 -8.83
CA VAL A 156 2.05 14.86 -8.02
C VAL A 156 2.72 13.52 -8.29
N LYS A 157 3.65 13.14 -7.43
CA LYS A 157 4.30 11.82 -7.51
C LYS A 157 3.59 10.80 -6.60
N GLY A 158 2.41 10.33 -7.05
CA GLY A 158 1.64 9.34 -6.28
C GLY A 158 0.93 9.88 -5.03
N LYS A 159 0.80 11.21 -4.92
CA LYS A 159 0.04 11.89 -3.88
C LYS A 159 -1.31 12.33 -4.41
N VAL A 160 -2.31 12.36 -3.56
CA VAL A 160 -3.65 12.92 -3.86
C VAL A 160 -3.96 14.04 -2.88
N LEU A 161 -4.69 15.04 -3.35
CA LEU A 161 -5.15 16.13 -2.50
C LEU A 161 -6.50 15.72 -1.89
N ILE A 162 -6.57 15.72 -0.55
CA ILE A 162 -7.80 15.44 0.20
C ILE A 162 -7.93 16.51 1.28
N ASP A 163 -9.04 17.24 1.28
CA ASP A 163 -9.29 18.34 2.23
C ASP A 163 -8.16 19.39 2.26
N GLY A 164 -7.58 19.72 1.11
CA GLY A 164 -6.48 20.68 0.99
C GLY A 164 -5.12 20.18 1.49
N LYS A 165 -4.97 18.88 1.80
CA LYS A 165 -3.72 18.25 2.21
C LYS A 165 -3.30 17.17 1.24
N LEU A 166 -2.00 17.13 0.96
CA LEU A 166 -1.39 16.09 0.14
C LEU A 166 -1.26 14.81 0.98
N GLU A 167 -2.00 13.78 0.58
CA GLU A 167 -1.97 12.46 1.21
C GLU A 167 -1.39 11.42 0.25
N GLU A 168 -0.65 10.46 0.79
CA GLU A 168 -0.10 9.34 0.03
C GLU A 168 -0.16 8.03 0.82
N GLY A 169 -0.23 6.90 0.14
CA GLY A 169 -0.14 5.57 0.74
C GLY A 169 -1.11 5.36 1.90
N ALA A 170 -0.57 5.17 3.10
CA ALA A 170 -1.35 4.92 4.31
C ALA A 170 -2.25 6.11 4.72
N GLY A 171 -1.88 7.35 4.37
CA GLY A 171 -2.67 8.55 4.65
C GLY A 171 -4.04 8.51 3.96
N ILE A 172 -4.10 8.05 2.72
CA ILE A 172 -5.36 7.89 1.97
C ILE A 172 -6.27 6.89 2.68
N THR A 173 -5.72 5.74 3.08
CA THR A 173 -6.46 4.73 3.84
C THR A 173 -6.96 5.29 5.16
N GLN A 174 -6.13 6.05 5.86
CA GLN A 174 -6.48 6.68 7.13
C GLN A 174 -7.67 7.64 6.99
N LYS A 175 -7.70 8.46 5.94
CA LYS A 175 -8.82 9.34 5.62
C LYS A 175 -10.10 8.55 5.28
N ALA A 176 -9.97 7.48 4.52
CA ALA A 176 -11.09 6.61 4.19
C ALA A 176 -11.72 5.98 5.45
N PHE A 177 -10.90 5.53 6.38
CA PHE A 177 -11.41 4.97 7.65
C PHE A 177 -12.00 6.03 8.56
N ALA A 178 -11.37 7.21 8.64
CA ALA A 178 -11.83 8.31 9.50
C ALA A 178 -13.26 8.77 9.19
N LYS A 179 -13.70 8.60 7.95
CA LYS A 179 -15.08 8.90 7.55
C LYS A 179 -16.11 8.00 8.23
N TYR A 180 -15.77 6.74 8.46
CA TYR A 180 -16.73 5.72 8.91
C TYR A 180 -16.54 5.30 10.37
N ILE A 181 -15.32 5.41 10.88
CA ILE A 181 -14.96 4.93 12.23
C ILE A 181 -14.35 6.11 13.01
N PRO A 182 -15.01 6.59 14.07
CA PRO A 182 -14.44 7.62 14.93
C PRO A 182 -13.13 7.13 15.55
N PHE A 183 -12.16 8.02 15.70
CA PHE A 183 -10.81 7.73 16.23
C PHE A 183 -9.96 6.73 15.43
N SER A 184 -10.39 6.37 14.22
CA SER A 184 -9.64 5.42 13.37
C SER A 184 -8.25 5.92 13.00
N GLU A 185 -8.01 7.22 12.96
CA GLU A 185 -6.69 7.80 12.68
C GLU A 185 -5.65 7.35 13.71
N ILE A 186 -5.98 7.37 15.01
CA ILE A 186 -5.08 6.91 16.08
C ILE A 186 -4.88 5.40 15.97
N PHE A 187 -5.95 4.65 15.79
CA PHE A 187 -5.91 3.19 15.63
C PHE A 187 -5.04 2.78 14.45
N LEU A 188 -5.24 3.39 13.28
CA LEU A 188 -4.46 3.07 12.08
C LEU A 188 -3.00 3.50 12.21
N THR A 189 -2.72 4.63 12.83
CA THR A 189 -1.34 5.05 13.11
C THR A 189 -0.61 4.02 13.97
N ILE A 190 -1.25 3.55 15.04
CA ILE A 190 -0.69 2.50 15.90
C ILE A 190 -0.53 1.19 15.12
N ALA A 191 -1.52 0.80 14.31
CA ALA A 191 -1.47 -0.40 13.50
C ALA A 191 -0.31 -0.35 12.49
N VAL A 192 -0.16 0.74 11.75
CA VAL A 192 0.93 0.94 10.78
C VAL A 192 2.29 0.90 11.47
N PHE A 193 2.41 1.54 12.63
CA PHE A 193 3.64 1.51 13.42
C PHE A 193 4.00 0.08 13.87
N LEU A 194 3.02 -0.68 14.35
CA LEU A 194 3.24 -2.09 14.75
C LEU A 194 3.56 -2.99 13.55
N PHE A 195 2.94 -2.77 12.39
CA PHE A 195 3.26 -3.47 11.15
C PHE A 195 4.71 -3.17 10.72
N ALA A 196 5.13 -1.91 10.76
CA ALA A 196 6.50 -1.52 10.42
C ALA A 196 7.53 -2.20 11.33
N ILE A 197 7.31 -2.20 12.65
CA ILE A 197 8.20 -2.89 13.61
C ILE A 197 8.23 -4.39 13.34
N SER A 198 7.08 -5.02 13.14
CA SER A 198 6.98 -6.45 12.83
C SER A 198 7.76 -6.81 11.58
N THR A 199 7.63 -6.01 10.53
CA THR A 199 8.37 -6.18 9.27
C THR A 199 9.87 -6.04 9.48
N MET A 200 10.33 -5.03 10.22
CA MET A 200 11.76 -4.86 10.53
C MET A 200 12.33 -6.05 11.29
N ILE A 201 11.58 -6.62 12.23
CA ILE A 201 12.01 -7.80 12.99
C ILE A 201 12.15 -9.01 12.06
N SER A 202 11.15 -9.27 11.22
CA SER A 202 11.15 -10.38 10.27
C SER A 202 12.31 -10.29 9.27
N TRP A 203 12.49 -9.14 8.64
CA TRP A 203 13.58 -8.91 7.68
C TRP A 203 14.96 -8.97 8.32
N SER A 204 15.09 -8.50 9.57
CA SER A 204 16.33 -8.70 10.35
C SER A 204 16.64 -10.17 10.55
N TYR A 205 15.62 -10.99 10.83
CA TYR A 205 15.79 -12.44 10.96
C TYR A 205 16.23 -13.10 9.65
N TYR A 206 15.57 -12.77 8.53
CA TYR A 206 15.94 -13.33 7.24
C TYR A 206 17.37 -12.98 6.82
N GLY A 207 17.75 -11.75 6.98
CA GLY A 207 19.08 -11.30 6.64
C GLY A 207 20.15 -11.91 7.53
N ILE A 208 19.92 -12.08 8.85
CA ILE A 208 20.92 -12.71 9.73
C ILE A 208 21.09 -14.21 9.43
N GLN A 209 20.04 -14.90 8.97
CA GLN A 209 20.19 -16.29 8.55
C GLN A 209 21.04 -16.40 7.28
N SER A 210 20.78 -15.55 6.29
CA SER A 210 21.58 -15.47 5.06
C SER A 210 23.04 -15.07 5.36
N TRP A 211 23.25 -14.10 6.26
CA TRP A 211 24.57 -13.67 6.71
C TRP A 211 25.35 -14.79 7.36
N LYS A 212 24.70 -15.56 8.25
CA LYS A 212 25.31 -16.73 8.90
C LYS A 212 25.70 -17.83 7.93
N PHE A 213 24.96 -17.97 6.85
CA PHE A 213 25.29 -18.91 5.79
C PHE A 213 26.57 -18.50 5.06
N LEU A 214 26.74 -17.22 4.76
CA LEU A 214 27.88 -16.70 4.02
C LEU A 214 29.13 -16.52 4.88
N PHE A 215 29.01 -16.00 6.09
CA PHE A 215 30.12 -15.57 6.94
C PHE A 215 30.31 -16.41 8.22
N GLY A 216 29.51 -17.46 8.37
CA GLY A 216 29.59 -18.39 9.51
C GLY A 216 28.83 -17.89 10.76
N LYS A 217 28.73 -18.82 11.73
CA LYS A 217 28.01 -18.61 12.99
C LYS A 217 28.93 -18.05 14.05
N GLY A 218 29.25 -16.77 14.02
CA GLY A 218 30.13 -16.13 14.98
C GLY A 218 29.49 -14.91 15.64
N ARG A 219 29.72 -14.68 16.94
CA ARG A 219 29.18 -13.50 17.65
C ARG A 219 29.61 -12.17 17.03
N ARG A 220 30.81 -12.10 16.46
CA ARG A 220 31.30 -10.91 15.74
C ARG A 220 30.58 -10.71 14.43
N ALA A 221 30.34 -11.77 13.66
CA ALA A 221 29.58 -11.71 12.41
C ALA A 221 28.13 -11.25 12.63
N ASP A 222 27.48 -11.77 13.68
CA ASP A 222 26.13 -11.36 14.07
C ASP A 222 26.09 -9.87 14.46
N LEU A 223 27.09 -9.37 15.17
CA LEU A 223 27.16 -7.97 15.57
C LEU A 223 27.35 -7.04 14.37
N ILE A 224 28.25 -7.39 13.46
CA ILE A 224 28.48 -6.63 12.22
C ILE A 224 27.19 -6.54 11.39
N TYR A 225 26.49 -7.65 11.20
CA TYR A 225 25.20 -7.65 10.49
C TYR A 225 24.19 -6.73 11.14
N LYS A 226 24.02 -6.79 12.46
CA LYS A 226 23.05 -5.95 13.18
C LYS A 226 23.37 -4.47 13.04
N ILE A 227 24.63 -4.08 13.10
CA ILE A 227 25.07 -2.69 12.91
C ILE A 227 24.74 -2.25 11.48
N LEU A 228 25.10 -3.04 10.48
CA LEU A 228 24.78 -2.73 9.07
C LEU A 228 23.28 -2.60 8.85
N PHE A 229 22.49 -3.54 9.36
CA PHE A 229 21.04 -3.52 9.21
C PHE A 229 20.42 -2.25 9.82
N LEU A 230 20.83 -1.86 11.03
CA LEU A 230 20.36 -0.63 11.67
C LEU A 230 20.80 0.62 10.88
N THR A 231 22.02 0.64 10.37
CA THR A 231 22.52 1.75 9.55
C THR A 231 21.67 1.92 8.28
N PHE A 232 21.33 0.81 7.60
CA PHE A 232 20.47 0.87 6.41
C PHE A 232 19.04 1.28 6.72
N ILE A 233 18.49 0.92 7.89
CA ILE A 233 17.18 1.42 8.32
C ILE A 233 17.21 2.94 8.48
N ILE A 234 18.24 3.48 9.16
CA ILE A 234 18.37 4.92 9.39
C ILE A 234 18.53 5.67 8.06
N ILE A 235 19.37 5.18 7.15
CA ILE A 235 19.56 5.81 5.82
C ILE A 235 18.29 5.73 4.99
N GLY A 236 17.55 4.63 5.06
CA GLY A 236 16.31 4.47 4.29
C GLY A 236 15.12 5.23 4.84
N SER A 237 15.20 5.74 6.08
CA SER A 237 14.16 6.56 6.72
C SER A 237 14.42 8.06 6.60
N ALA A 238 15.60 8.48 6.16
CA ALA A 238 16.00 9.87 5.94
C ALA A 238 15.63 10.35 4.54
#